data_d2c177d53c9e7a248cb892c8bc6ad50a
#
_entry.id   d2c177d53c9e7a248cb892c8bc6ad50a
#
_cell.length_a   1.000
_cell.length_b   1.000
_cell.length_c   1.000
_cell.angle_alpha   90.00
_cell.angle_beta   90.00
_cell.angle_gamma   90.00
#
_symmetry.space_group_name_H-M   'P 1'
#
loop_
_entity.id
_entity.type
_entity.pdbx_description
1 polymer ?
#
loop_
_entity_poly.entity_id
_entity_poly.type
_entity_poly.pdbx_seq_one_letter_code
_entity_poly.pdbx_strand_id
1 'polypeptide(L)'
;LAQRFDAPVGLISHDGEAFDSVSASGAGDVGANAPTTGQGGGGRVEKKEKKEKKVDWDAFNAIMRQYALIHGTTTVFCRHTRTIMAIQAARVLHTPLEWRLWVESPNKQIVYPEDVVFDPTGRADADPGKCNLFIPGPPAPTEGGDVSQWIGLLDWLISVATDTKEEEDALRHWCLCWYAYPLQNPGAKMRSALIFHGDEGAGKNLLNDVICDIYGRYATVVGQDELDDKFNDWRSQKQFVVGDEVATAQELGSTKNRLKNLITSPTVQINPKGLPRRQEQNQMNIVFLSNELRPLKLDNTDRRYLVIWTPSAREREFYAAVGRWREAGGPALLHRYLLDYDCGDFTPYSHPPKTRARAKLIDMSRSSSEQFLLDWSEGETSYPWCPGTKAQIFAGYRGWCTSTGQRFVADLNTFTRQVLRLAESNGLPLREWRGDVRGKTVRCWIVKEKPEHLTQSEWIENCVDEWKNKTKQDGGSHDAPF
;
A
#
# COMPACT_ATOMS: atom_id res chain seq x y z
N LEU A 1 -33.96 5.49 -10.50
CA LEU A 1 -33.17 6.06 -9.37
C LEU A 1 -32.75 7.53 -9.61
N ALA A 2 -33.58 8.27 -10.35
CA ALA A 2 -33.35 9.68 -10.67
C ALA A 2 -34.42 10.60 -10.04
N GLN A 3 -34.80 10.35 -8.81
CA GLN A 3 -35.69 11.25 -8.05
C GLN A 3 -35.40 11.06 -6.56
N ARG A 4 -34.61 11.99 -5.99
CA ARG A 4 -34.59 12.42 -4.58
C ARG A 4 -33.31 13.19 -4.28
N PHE A 5 -33.28 14.48 -4.66
CA PHE A 5 -32.36 15.46 -4.10
C PHE A 5 -33.10 16.80 -3.95
N ASP A 6 -34.07 16.80 -3.08
CA ASP A 6 -34.67 18.02 -2.56
C ASP A 6 -34.51 18.03 -1.03
N ALA A 7 -33.33 18.47 -0.59
CA ALA A 7 -33.19 19.02 0.76
C ALA A 7 -33.22 20.55 0.62
N PRO A 8 -33.96 21.28 1.49
CA PRO A 8 -34.15 22.70 1.32
C PRO A 8 -32.87 23.47 1.63
N VAL A 9 -32.10 23.76 0.60
CA VAL A 9 -31.18 24.90 0.66
C VAL A 9 -32.07 26.13 0.63
N GLY A 10 -32.03 26.99 1.65
CA GLY A 10 -32.82 28.22 1.68
C GLY A 10 -32.54 29.05 0.43
N LEU A 11 -33.44 28.98 -0.53
CA LEU A 11 -33.42 29.75 -1.75
C LEU A 11 -33.87 31.19 -1.41
N ILE A 12 -33.09 32.19 -1.83
CA ILE A 12 -33.47 33.60 -1.73
C ILE A 12 -34.59 33.78 -2.75
N SER A 13 -35.79 34.16 -2.28
CA SER A 13 -36.95 34.44 -3.13
C SER A 13 -36.78 35.74 -3.90
N HIS A 14 -37.43 35.82 -5.04
CA HIS A 14 -37.31 36.89 -6.04
C HIS A 14 -37.99 38.21 -5.62
N ASP A 15 -38.44 38.36 -4.37
CA ASP A 15 -39.13 39.53 -3.92
C ASP A 15 -38.13 40.53 -3.32
N GLY A 16 -37.87 41.58 -4.13
CA GLY A 16 -36.86 42.58 -3.89
C GLY A 16 -37.11 43.44 -2.67
N GLU A 17 -36.23 43.34 -1.70
CA GLU A 17 -35.94 44.43 -0.78
C GLU A 17 -34.51 44.92 -1.04
N ALA A 18 -34.44 46.21 -1.37
CA ALA A 18 -33.21 46.94 -1.65
C ALA A 18 -32.39 47.07 -0.36
N PHE A 19 -31.18 46.57 -0.39
CA PHE A 19 -30.19 46.90 0.65
C PHE A 19 -29.58 48.25 0.35
N ASP A 20 -29.83 49.21 1.28
CA ASP A 20 -29.26 50.53 1.30
C ASP A 20 -27.72 50.52 1.30
N SER A 21 -27.17 51.40 0.48
CA SER A 21 -25.75 51.68 0.37
C SER A 21 -25.21 52.32 1.64
N VAL A 22 -24.37 51.61 2.38
CA VAL A 22 -23.57 52.21 3.47
C VAL A 22 -22.39 52.96 2.85
N SER A 23 -22.50 54.30 2.80
CA SER A 23 -21.42 55.21 2.50
C SER A 23 -20.46 55.33 3.71
N ALA A 24 -19.21 54.96 3.56
CA ALA A 24 -18.17 55.30 4.52
C ALA A 24 -17.56 56.64 4.19
N SER A 25 -17.92 57.66 4.95
CA SER A 25 -17.21 58.94 5.07
C SER A 25 -16.10 58.81 6.11
N GLY A 26 -14.88 59.23 5.77
CA GLY A 26 -13.77 59.34 6.67
C GLY A 26 -12.77 60.33 6.10
N ALA A 27 -12.84 61.54 6.56
CA ALA A 27 -11.99 62.68 6.19
C ALA A 27 -10.60 62.60 6.82
N GLY A 28 -9.61 63.19 6.15
CA GLY A 28 -8.28 63.45 6.67
C GLY A 28 -7.50 64.36 5.75
N ASP A 29 -7.63 65.65 6.06
CA ASP A 29 -7.02 66.83 5.42
C ASP A 29 -5.51 66.87 5.69
N VAL A 30 -4.70 67.44 4.78
CA VAL A 30 -3.70 68.50 4.98
C VAL A 30 -2.83 68.73 3.72
N GLY A 31 -2.77 69.98 3.26
CA GLY A 31 -1.58 70.57 2.70
C GLY A 31 -1.58 71.10 1.28
N ALA A 32 -1.84 72.38 1.20
CA ALA A 32 -1.76 73.30 0.07
C ALA A 32 -0.44 73.32 -0.73
N ASN A 33 -0.54 73.51 -2.05
CA ASN A 33 0.04 74.67 -2.74
C ASN A 33 -0.33 74.69 -4.23
N ALA A 34 -0.91 75.78 -4.68
CA ALA A 34 -1.04 76.21 -6.09
C ALA A 34 0.07 77.26 -6.38
N PRO A 35 0.16 77.91 -7.60
CA PRO A 35 -0.46 77.63 -8.92
C PRO A 35 0.59 77.66 -10.07
N THR A 36 0.21 77.28 -11.27
CA THR A 36 0.43 78.08 -12.49
C THR A 36 -0.29 77.57 -13.71
N THR A 37 -0.91 78.53 -14.37
CA THR A 37 -1.58 78.65 -15.65
C THR A 37 -1.04 77.84 -16.82
N GLY A 38 -1.99 77.33 -17.65
CA GLY A 38 -1.77 76.86 -19.04
C GLY A 38 -3.10 76.47 -19.71
N GLN A 39 -3.55 77.29 -20.64
CA GLN A 39 -4.75 77.13 -21.47
C GLN A 39 -4.73 75.92 -22.40
N GLY A 40 -5.89 75.37 -22.66
CA GLY A 40 -6.26 74.92 -23.98
C GLY A 40 -6.64 73.48 -24.19
N GLY A 41 -7.87 73.23 -24.57
CA GLY A 41 -8.24 71.96 -25.22
C GLY A 41 -9.40 71.18 -24.58
N GLY A 42 -10.65 71.60 -24.87
CA GLY A 42 -11.83 70.84 -24.51
C GLY A 42 -11.90 69.47 -25.19
N GLY A 43 -11.54 68.48 -24.48
CA GLY A 43 -11.85 67.10 -24.80
C GLY A 43 -12.89 66.60 -23.81
N ARG A 44 -14.12 66.44 -24.29
CA ARG A 44 -15.23 65.85 -23.53
C ARG A 44 -14.86 64.38 -23.25
N VAL A 45 -14.37 64.11 -22.06
CA VAL A 45 -14.18 62.73 -21.61
C VAL A 45 -15.56 62.17 -21.36
N GLU A 46 -16.07 61.38 -22.30
CA GLU A 46 -17.22 60.54 -22.09
C GLU A 46 -16.89 59.60 -20.97
N LYS A 47 -17.45 59.81 -19.78
CA LYS A 47 -17.54 58.79 -18.75
C LYS A 47 -18.29 57.61 -19.34
N LYS A 48 -17.57 56.55 -19.76
CA LYS A 48 -18.19 55.28 -20.03
C LYS A 48 -18.90 54.88 -18.75
N GLU A 49 -20.22 54.94 -18.73
CA GLU A 49 -21.06 54.36 -17.71
C GLU A 49 -20.65 52.86 -17.61
N LYS A 50 -20.06 52.48 -16.50
CA LYS A 50 -19.89 51.06 -16.16
C LYS A 50 -21.31 50.49 -16.05
N LYS A 51 -21.78 49.79 -17.09
CA LYS A 51 -22.98 48.98 -16.99
C LYS A 51 -22.83 48.10 -15.78
N GLU A 52 -23.64 48.33 -14.75
CA GLU A 52 -23.74 47.44 -13.61
C GLU A 52 -24.09 46.04 -14.15
N LYS A 53 -23.18 45.10 -13.96
CA LYS A 53 -23.41 43.69 -14.34
C LYS A 53 -24.52 43.18 -13.41
N LYS A 54 -25.70 42.91 -13.97
CA LYS A 54 -26.79 42.28 -13.22
C LYS A 54 -26.32 40.88 -12.78
N VAL A 55 -26.62 40.55 -11.55
CA VAL A 55 -26.37 39.21 -11.00
C VAL A 55 -27.25 38.18 -11.70
N ASP A 56 -26.65 37.11 -12.17
CA ASP A 56 -27.36 35.94 -12.65
C ASP A 56 -27.67 35.05 -11.44
N TRP A 57 -28.87 35.14 -10.92
CA TRP A 57 -29.33 34.39 -9.74
C TRP A 57 -29.41 32.88 -10.00
N ASP A 58 -29.69 32.46 -11.23
CA ASP A 58 -29.71 31.04 -11.57
C ASP A 58 -28.28 30.43 -11.52
N ALA A 59 -27.30 31.15 -12.07
CA ALA A 59 -25.89 30.79 -11.98
C ALA A 59 -25.41 30.82 -10.54
N PHE A 60 -25.77 31.81 -9.73
CA PHE A 60 -25.43 31.86 -8.30
C PHE A 60 -26.03 30.67 -7.55
N ASN A 61 -27.31 30.38 -7.73
CA ASN A 61 -27.95 29.22 -7.09
C ASN A 61 -27.36 27.88 -7.55
N ALA A 62 -26.91 27.80 -8.81
CA ALA A 62 -26.17 26.61 -9.28
C ALA A 62 -24.84 26.44 -8.53
N ILE A 63 -24.08 27.52 -8.33
CA ILE A 63 -22.83 27.51 -7.54
C ILE A 63 -23.10 27.08 -6.08
N MET A 64 -24.16 27.63 -5.46
CA MET A 64 -24.58 27.30 -4.09
C MET A 64 -24.88 25.82 -3.92
N ARG A 65 -25.49 25.17 -4.89
CA ARG A 65 -25.78 23.72 -4.87
C ARG A 65 -24.57 22.86 -5.21
N GLN A 66 -23.66 23.39 -6.03
CA GLN A 66 -22.55 22.62 -6.59
C GLN A 66 -21.35 22.50 -5.65
N TYR A 67 -21.08 23.54 -4.87
CA TYR A 67 -19.86 23.60 -4.07
C TYR A 67 -20.11 23.64 -2.57
N ALA A 68 -19.27 22.89 -1.82
CA ALA A 68 -19.12 23.03 -0.38
C ALA A 68 -17.68 23.46 -0.07
N LEU A 69 -17.52 24.49 0.76
CA LEU A 69 -16.20 24.89 1.26
C LEU A 69 -15.72 23.87 2.30
N ILE A 70 -14.50 23.37 2.15
CA ILE A 70 -13.92 22.48 3.16
C ILE A 70 -13.32 23.34 4.29
N HIS A 71 -13.89 23.19 5.49
CA HIS A 71 -13.54 24.00 6.65
C HIS A 71 -12.03 24.01 6.94
N GLY A 72 -11.48 25.18 7.24
CA GLY A 72 -10.06 25.36 7.56
C GLY A 72 -9.09 25.17 6.39
N THR A 73 -9.60 25.08 5.13
CA THR A 73 -8.78 24.91 3.93
C THR A 73 -9.08 25.95 2.87
N THR A 74 -8.25 25.99 1.82
CA THR A 74 -8.48 26.78 0.59
C THR A 74 -9.02 25.90 -0.53
N THR A 75 -9.80 24.87 -0.19
CA THR A 75 -10.35 23.91 -1.15
C THR A 75 -11.86 23.82 -1.05
N VAL A 76 -12.47 23.39 -2.14
CA VAL A 76 -13.91 23.13 -2.23
C VAL A 76 -14.14 21.70 -2.70
N PHE A 77 -15.22 21.10 -2.22
CA PHE A 77 -15.77 19.89 -2.80
C PHE A 77 -16.80 20.26 -3.87
N CYS A 78 -16.61 19.72 -5.07
CA CYS A 78 -17.58 19.85 -6.15
C CYS A 78 -18.52 18.63 -6.15
N ARG A 79 -19.81 18.83 -5.87
CA ARG A 79 -20.81 17.76 -5.79
C ARG A 79 -21.08 17.08 -7.12
N HIS A 80 -21.00 17.84 -8.22
CA HIS A 80 -21.24 17.31 -9.57
C HIS A 80 -20.14 16.33 -10.00
N THR A 81 -18.87 16.72 -9.81
CA THR A 81 -17.72 15.88 -10.19
C THR A 81 -17.22 14.99 -9.06
N ARG A 82 -17.73 15.16 -7.84
CA ARG A 82 -17.30 14.48 -6.62
C ARG A 82 -15.78 14.58 -6.41
N THR A 83 -15.23 15.76 -6.62
CA THR A 83 -13.78 16.02 -6.53
C THR A 83 -13.49 17.16 -5.56
N ILE A 84 -12.29 17.10 -4.96
CA ILE A 84 -11.72 18.22 -4.20
C ILE A 84 -10.84 19.03 -5.13
N MET A 85 -11.02 20.35 -5.14
CA MET A 85 -10.19 21.25 -5.92
C MET A 85 -9.86 22.52 -5.15
N ALA A 86 -8.79 23.22 -5.54
CA ALA A 86 -8.48 24.53 -4.99
C ALA A 86 -9.60 25.53 -5.35
N ILE A 87 -9.94 26.40 -4.41
CA ILE A 87 -10.98 27.44 -4.61
C ILE A 87 -10.67 28.34 -5.83
N GLN A 88 -9.40 28.57 -6.12
CA GLN A 88 -8.95 29.32 -7.29
C GLN A 88 -9.19 28.57 -8.61
N ALA A 89 -9.05 27.24 -8.59
CA ALA A 89 -9.33 26.40 -9.76
C ALA A 89 -10.84 26.38 -10.05
N ALA A 90 -11.67 26.28 -9.02
CA ALA A 90 -13.13 26.36 -9.17
C ALA A 90 -13.58 27.73 -9.69
N ARG A 91 -12.93 28.81 -9.24
CA ARG A 91 -13.27 30.18 -9.64
C ARG A 91 -13.23 30.40 -11.17
N VAL A 92 -12.27 29.80 -11.87
CA VAL A 92 -12.13 30.03 -13.33
C VAL A 92 -13.22 29.34 -14.14
N LEU A 93 -14.03 28.48 -13.52
CA LEU A 93 -15.16 27.79 -14.15
C LEU A 93 -16.45 28.62 -14.13
N HIS A 94 -16.47 29.79 -13.43
CA HIS A 94 -17.66 30.58 -13.17
C HIS A 94 -17.43 32.06 -13.46
N THR A 95 -18.55 32.81 -13.60
CA THR A 95 -18.49 34.25 -13.73
C THR A 95 -17.98 34.91 -12.45
N PRO A 96 -17.13 35.93 -12.54
CA PRO A 96 -16.48 36.53 -11.37
C PRO A 96 -17.45 37.11 -10.33
N LEU A 97 -18.62 37.61 -10.77
CA LEU A 97 -19.59 38.23 -9.88
C LEU A 97 -20.30 37.20 -9.00
N GLU A 98 -20.86 36.17 -9.60
CA GLU A 98 -21.60 35.11 -8.91
C GLU A 98 -20.68 34.29 -8.01
N TRP A 99 -19.41 34.04 -8.45
CA TRP A 99 -18.41 33.39 -7.62
C TRP A 99 -18.06 34.22 -6.38
N ARG A 100 -17.88 35.54 -6.54
CA ARG A 100 -17.60 36.43 -5.40
C ARG A 100 -18.75 36.42 -4.40
N LEU A 101 -20.00 36.54 -4.88
CA LEU A 101 -21.19 36.45 -4.04
C LEU A 101 -21.26 35.14 -3.27
N TRP A 102 -20.90 34.03 -3.93
CA TRP A 102 -20.82 32.71 -3.23
C TRP A 102 -19.75 32.72 -2.11
N VAL A 103 -18.55 33.24 -2.37
CA VAL A 103 -17.48 33.31 -1.38
C VAL A 103 -17.91 34.13 -0.15
N GLU A 104 -18.60 35.25 -0.37
CA GLU A 104 -19.06 36.19 0.66
C GLU A 104 -20.36 35.73 1.34
N SER A 105 -21.12 34.82 0.74
CA SER A 105 -22.41 34.36 1.27
C SER A 105 -22.28 33.67 2.62
N PRO A 106 -23.05 34.07 3.65
CA PRO A 106 -23.13 33.34 4.92
C PRO A 106 -23.81 31.98 4.80
N ASN A 107 -24.62 31.79 3.73
CA ASN A 107 -25.41 30.59 3.50
C ASN A 107 -24.67 29.54 2.63
N LYS A 108 -23.39 29.81 2.25
CA LYS A 108 -22.62 28.81 1.53
C LYS A 108 -22.44 27.55 2.38
N GLN A 109 -22.48 26.40 1.74
CA GLN A 109 -22.29 25.16 2.43
C GLN A 109 -20.82 24.99 2.88
N ILE A 110 -20.63 24.62 4.14
CA ILE A 110 -19.32 24.30 4.73
C ILE A 110 -19.38 22.86 5.19
N VAL A 111 -18.35 22.08 4.85
CA VAL A 111 -18.18 20.69 5.25
C VAL A 111 -16.85 20.53 5.97
N TYR A 112 -16.81 19.70 7.02
CA TYR A 112 -15.55 19.42 7.69
C TYR A 112 -14.72 18.40 6.90
N PRO A 113 -13.36 18.43 7.01
CA PRO A 113 -12.49 17.50 6.29
C PRO A 113 -12.82 16.02 6.52
N GLU A 114 -13.25 15.66 7.75
CA GLU A 114 -13.66 14.31 8.14
C GLU A 114 -14.97 13.83 7.50
N ASP A 115 -15.80 14.78 7.04
CA ASP A 115 -17.07 14.49 6.36
C ASP A 115 -16.92 14.39 4.83
N VAL A 116 -15.72 14.67 4.31
CA VAL A 116 -15.38 14.40 2.90
C VAL A 116 -14.80 13.00 2.82
N VAL A 117 -15.61 12.04 2.44
CA VAL A 117 -15.31 10.61 2.52
C VAL A 117 -15.27 9.96 1.13
N PHE A 118 -14.54 8.86 1.03
CA PHE A 118 -14.61 7.96 -0.12
C PHE A 118 -15.37 6.70 0.31
N ASP A 119 -16.65 6.63 -0.03
CA ASP A 119 -17.53 5.54 0.37
C ASP A 119 -18.19 4.85 -0.85
N PRO A 120 -17.62 3.72 -1.30
CA PRO A 120 -18.18 2.95 -2.41
C PRO A 120 -19.46 2.20 -2.05
N THR A 121 -19.85 2.14 -0.77
CA THR A 121 -21.14 1.53 -0.37
C THR A 121 -22.32 2.43 -0.67
N GLY A 122 -22.10 3.73 -0.90
CA GLY A 122 -23.14 4.73 -1.11
C GLY A 122 -23.88 5.16 0.16
N ARG A 123 -23.52 4.66 1.34
CA ARG A 123 -24.19 5.05 2.61
C ARG A 123 -23.98 6.53 2.93
N ALA A 124 -22.82 7.06 2.59
CA ALA A 124 -22.52 8.48 2.78
C ALA A 124 -23.40 9.40 1.92
N ASP A 125 -23.94 8.92 0.80
CA ASP A 125 -24.83 9.70 -0.06
C ASP A 125 -26.21 9.96 0.58
N ALA A 126 -26.59 9.16 1.58
CA ALA A 126 -27.82 9.33 2.35
C ALA A 126 -27.67 10.38 3.48
N ASP A 127 -26.46 10.78 3.83
CA ASP A 127 -26.15 11.75 4.87
C ASP A 127 -25.86 13.13 4.23
N PRO A 128 -26.76 14.14 4.37
CA PRO A 128 -26.57 15.46 3.78
C PRO A 128 -25.35 16.21 4.34
N GLY A 129 -24.85 15.83 5.52
CA GLY A 129 -23.64 16.38 6.13
C GLY A 129 -22.37 15.87 5.46
N LYS A 130 -22.43 14.79 4.70
CA LYS A 130 -21.26 14.18 4.06
C LYS A 130 -21.10 14.53 2.58
N CYS A 131 -19.87 14.49 2.14
CA CYS A 131 -19.50 14.67 0.74
C CYS A 131 -18.77 13.41 0.27
N ASN A 132 -19.46 12.58 -0.53
CA ASN A 132 -18.90 11.33 -1.02
C ASN A 132 -18.11 11.56 -2.31
N LEU A 133 -16.84 11.13 -2.31
CA LEU A 133 -15.95 11.20 -3.47
C LEU A 133 -16.18 10.02 -4.45
N PHE A 134 -16.93 8.99 -4.05
CA PHE A 134 -17.20 7.84 -4.89
C PHE A 134 -18.30 8.15 -5.93
N ILE A 135 -18.00 7.87 -7.18
CA ILE A 135 -18.96 7.92 -8.29
C ILE A 135 -19.19 6.49 -8.76
N PRO A 136 -20.41 5.94 -8.67
CA PRO A 136 -20.71 4.66 -9.29
C PRO A 136 -20.35 4.72 -10.79
N GLY A 137 -19.56 3.78 -11.24
CA GLY A 137 -19.04 3.78 -12.61
C GLY A 137 -19.09 2.41 -13.28
N PRO A 138 -18.91 2.39 -14.62
CA PRO A 138 -18.79 1.18 -15.40
C PRO A 138 -17.49 0.40 -15.07
N PRO A 139 -17.39 -0.89 -15.46
CA PRO A 139 -18.41 -1.58 -16.24
C PRO A 139 -19.55 -2.09 -15.38
N ALA A 140 -20.78 -1.92 -15.86
CA ALA A 140 -21.91 -2.61 -15.27
C ALA A 140 -21.70 -4.14 -15.46
N PRO A 141 -21.92 -4.96 -14.43
CA PRO A 141 -21.79 -6.40 -14.55
C PRO A 141 -22.81 -6.94 -15.57
N THR A 142 -22.34 -7.82 -16.46
CA THR A 142 -23.17 -8.40 -17.52
C THR A 142 -23.44 -9.87 -17.22
N GLU A 143 -24.70 -10.27 -17.22
CA GLU A 143 -25.13 -11.63 -16.97
C GLU A 143 -24.82 -12.54 -18.16
N GLY A 144 -24.49 -13.79 -17.85
CA GLY A 144 -24.34 -14.89 -18.82
C GLY A 144 -23.20 -14.68 -19.81
N GLY A 145 -22.08 -15.32 -19.57
CA GLY A 145 -20.96 -15.27 -20.47
C GLY A 145 -19.83 -16.18 -20.06
N ASP A 146 -18.95 -16.46 -21.03
CA ASP A 146 -17.79 -17.31 -20.80
C ASP A 146 -16.63 -16.49 -20.20
N VAL A 147 -16.14 -16.92 -19.05
CA VAL A 147 -14.97 -16.35 -18.36
C VAL A 147 -13.76 -17.30 -18.39
N SER A 148 -13.85 -18.38 -19.18
CA SER A 148 -12.83 -19.43 -19.23
C SER A 148 -11.44 -18.90 -19.62
N GLN A 149 -11.36 -17.84 -20.42
CA GLN A 149 -10.12 -17.21 -20.84
C GLN A 149 -9.35 -16.64 -19.64
N TRP A 150 -10.03 -15.88 -18.79
CA TRP A 150 -9.38 -15.29 -17.60
C TRP A 150 -9.12 -16.36 -16.53
N ILE A 151 -10.06 -17.27 -16.31
CA ILE A 151 -9.88 -18.40 -15.39
C ILE A 151 -8.72 -19.28 -15.83
N GLY A 152 -8.62 -19.61 -17.14
CA GLY A 152 -7.52 -20.38 -17.68
C GLY A 152 -6.16 -19.69 -17.54
N LEU A 153 -6.12 -18.35 -17.61
CA LEU A 153 -4.92 -17.58 -17.34
C LEU A 153 -4.53 -17.64 -15.84
N LEU A 154 -5.50 -17.51 -14.92
CA LEU A 154 -5.26 -17.67 -13.49
C LEU A 154 -4.74 -19.09 -13.19
N ASP A 155 -5.42 -20.13 -13.70
CA ASP A 155 -5.04 -21.54 -13.52
C ASP A 155 -3.62 -21.80 -14.02
N TRP A 156 -3.27 -21.24 -15.18
CA TRP A 156 -1.90 -21.30 -15.69
C TRP A 156 -0.89 -20.66 -14.75
N LEU A 157 -1.15 -19.45 -14.28
CA LEU A 157 -0.21 -18.73 -13.43
C LEU A 157 0.02 -19.39 -12.06
N ILE A 158 -0.95 -20.16 -11.55
CA ILE A 158 -0.81 -20.86 -10.27
C ILE A 158 -0.37 -22.33 -10.41
N SER A 159 -0.31 -22.89 -11.62
CA SER A 159 -0.15 -24.32 -11.91
C SER A 159 1.10 -24.98 -11.30
N VAL A 160 2.14 -24.20 -11.01
CA VAL A 160 3.39 -24.69 -10.42
C VAL A 160 3.58 -24.27 -8.95
N ALA A 161 2.54 -23.71 -8.33
CA ALA A 161 2.66 -23.10 -7.00
C ALA A 161 2.56 -24.10 -5.84
N THR A 162 1.95 -25.29 -6.10
CA THR A 162 1.63 -26.32 -5.08
C THR A 162 2.09 -27.70 -5.51
N ASP A 163 1.99 -28.69 -4.61
CA ASP A 163 2.46 -30.05 -4.85
C ASP A 163 1.34 -31.01 -5.27
N THR A 164 0.11 -30.74 -4.84
CA THR A 164 -1.05 -31.58 -5.08
C THR A 164 -2.17 -30.83 -5.77
N LYS A 165 -3.09 -31.57 -6.39
CA LYS A 165 -4.26 -30.99 -7.05
C LYS A 165 -5.23 -30.35 -6.05
N GLU A 166 -5.37 -30.94 -4.88
CA GLU A 166 -6.21 -30.43 -3.79
C GLU A 166 -5.69 -29.08 -3.29
N GLU A 167 -4.38 -28.92 -3.18
CA GLU A 167 -3.75 -27.65 -2.81
C GLU A 167 -3.91 -26.60 -3.92
N GLU A 168 -3.81 -27.00 -5.20
CA GLU A 168 -4.03 -26.12 -6.34
C GLU A 168 -5.48 -25.64 -6.39
N ASP A 169 -6.47 -26.51 -6.18
CA ASP A 169 -7.88 -26.15 -6.15
C ASP A 169 -8.18 -25.21 -4.95
N ALA A 170 -7.60 -25.47 -3.79
CA ALA A 170 -7.71 -24.58 -2.64
C ALA A 170 -7.05 -23.20 -2.89
N LEU A 171 -5.89 -23.17 -3.55
CA LEU A 171 -5.20 -21.95 -3.94
C LEU A 171 -6.03 -21.15 -4.95
N ARG A 172 -6.57 -21.83 -5.97
CA ARG A 172 -7.46 -21.24 -6.98
C ARG A 172 -8.69 -20.60 -6.32
N HIS A 173 -9.37 -21.35 -5.45
CA HIS A 173 -10.52 -20.84 -4.69
C HIS A 173 -10.15 -19.61 -3.86
N TRP A 174 -9.04 -19.67 -3.14
CA TRP A 174 -8.56 -18.53 -2.35
C TRP A 174 -8.28 -17.29 -3.20
N CYS A 175 -7.64 -17.45 -4.38
CA CYS A 175 -7.39 -16.35 -5.31
C CYS A 175 -8.69 -15.74 -5.82
N LEU A 176 -9.65 -16.58 -6.22
CA LEU A 176 -10.98 -16.12 -6.69
C LEU A 176 -11.72 -15.36 -5.58
N CYS A 177 -11.74 -15.88 -4.36
CA CYS A 177 -12.33 -15.18 -3.21
C CYS A 177 -11.62 -13.84 -2.94
N TRP A 178 -10.30 -13.78 -3.07
CA TRP A 178 -9.55 -12.55 -2.84
C TRP A 178 -9.91 -11.44 -3.85
N TYR A 179 -10.18 -11.80 -5.12
CA TYR A 179 -10.66 -10.84 -6.12
C TYR A 179 -12.16 -10.54 -5.96
N ALA A 180 -12.97 -11.55 -5.61
CA ALA A 180 -14.42 -11.43 -5.50
C ALA A 180 -14.89 -10.64 -4.27
N TYR A 181 -14.29 -10.93 -3.11
CA TYR A 181 -14.75 -10.38 -1.83
C TYR A 181 -14.85 -8.85 -1.79
N PRO A 182 -13.87 -8.06 -2.28
CA PRO A 182 -13.97 -6.61 -2.29
C PRO A 182 -15.01 -6.06 -3.29
N LEU A 183 -15.35 -6.81 -4.33
CA LEU A 183 -16.42 -6.46 -5.27
C LEU A 183 -17.79 -6.72 -4.65
N GLN A 184 -17.95 -7.86 -3.96
CA GLN A 184 -19.17 -8.23 -3.22
C GLN A 184 -19.39 -7.34 -1.99
N ASN A 185 -18.31 -6.84 -1.38
CA ASN A 185 -18.30 -6.01 -0.20
C ASN A 185 -17.55 -4.70 -0.46
N PRO A 186 -18.17 -3.73 -1.17
CA PRO A 186 -17.52 -2.48 -1.53
C PRO A 186 -16.89 -1.78 -0.33
N GLY A 187 -15.63 -1.36 -0.48
CA GLY A 187 -14.86 -0.77 0.61
C GLY A 187 -14.11 -1.77 1.49
N ALA A 188 -14.27 -3.07 1.28
CA ALA A 188 -13.53 -4.08 2.02
C ALA A 188 -12.01 -3.95 1.78
N LYS A 189 -11.25 -3.99 2.89
CA LYS A 189 -9.80 -3.94 2.91
C LYS A 189 -9.23 -5.31 3.24
N MET A 190 -8.67 -5.98 2.23
CA MET A 190 -7.95 -7.25 2.41
C MET A 190 -6.69 -7.02 3.25
N ARG A 191 -6.45 -7.89 4.23
CA ARG A 191 -5.25 -7.85 5.09
C ARG A 191 -4.08 -8.63 4.51
N SER A 192 -4.25 -9.09 3.28
CA SER A 192 -3.26 -9.79 2.48
C SER A 192 -3.07 -9.12 1.12
N ALA A 193 -1.94 -9.42 0.48
CA ALA A 193 -1.60 -9.00 -0.87
C ALA A 193 -1.11 -10.21 -1.67
N LEU A 194 -1.34 -10.19 -2.99
CA LEU A 194 -0.82 -11.19 -3.90
C LEU A 194 0.52 -10.73 -4.46
N ILE A 195 1.43 -11.68 -4.67
CA ILE A 195 2.71 -11.46 -5.34
C ILE A 195 2.82 -12.51 -6.44
N PHE A 196 2.80 -12.06 -7.69
CA PHE A 196 3.13 -12.90 -8.84
C PHE A 196 4.53 -12.53 -9.30
N HIS A 197 5.46 -13.49 -9.22
CA HIS A 197 6.83 -13.27 -9.68
C HIS A 197 7.32 -14.45 -10.51
N GLY A 198 8.26 -14.20 -11.41
CA GLY A 198 8.76 -15.18 -12.36
C GLY A 198 9.04 -14.55 -13.71
N ASP A 199 9.26 -15.39 -14.72
CA ASP A 199 9.70 -14.97 -16.04
C ASP A 199 8.81 -13.91 -16.68
N GLU A 200 9.41 -13.04 -17.48
CA GLU A 200 8.69 -12.08 -18.30
C GLU A 200 7.79 -12.77 -19.32
N GLY A 201 6.66 -12.14 -19.67
CA GLY A 201 5.73 -12.67 -20.68
C GLY A 201 4.80 -13.77 -20.17
N ALA A 202 4.84 -14.17 -18.89
CA ALA A 202 3.94 -15.19 -18.33
C ALA A 202 2.45 -14.80 -18.25
N GLY A 203 2.12 -13.50 -18.46
CA GLY A 203 0.73 -13.01 -18.42
C GLY A 203 0.31 -12.37 -17.08
N LYS A 204 1.24 -12.11 -16.18
CA LYS A 204 0.99 -11.49 -14.86
C LYS A 204 0.21 -10.17 -14.97
N ASN A 205 0.65 -9.27 -15.86
CA ASN A 205 0.00 -7.98 -16.10
C ASN A 205 -1.39 -8.20 -16.70
N LEU A 206 -1.52 -9.03 -17.74
CA LEU A 206 -2.78 -9.28 -18.43
C LEU A 206 -3.89 -9.79 -17.48
N LEU A 207 -3.56 -10.67 -16.52
CA LEU A 207 -4.51 -11.12 -15.51
C LEU A 207 -5.08 -9.94 -14.70
N ASN A 208 -4.21 -9.04 -14.25
CA ASN A 208 -4.57 -7.94 -13.36
C ASN A 208 -5.13 -6.73 -14.11
N ASP A 209 -4.77 -6.55 -15.37
CA ASP A 209 -5.36 -5.52 -16.24
C ASP A 209 -6.87 -5.68 -16.39
N VAL A 210 -7.36 -6.92 -16.49
CA VAL A 210 -8.80 -7.20 -16.54
C VAL A 210 -9.50 -6.76 -15.24
N ILE A 211 -8.85 -6.95 -14.11
CA ILE A 211 -9.36 -6.48 -12.81
C ILE A 211 -9.30 -4.94 -12.73
N CYS A 212 -8.24 -4.32 -13.28
CA CYS A 212 -8.18 -2.87 -13.39
C CYS A 212 -9.33 -2.31 -14.22
N ASP A 213 -9.71 -2.99 -15.32
CA ASP A 213 -10.87 -2.58 -16.14
C ASP A 213 -12.18 -2.65 -15.34
N ILE A 214 -12.36 -3.65 -14.45
CA ILE A 214 -13.53 -3.75 -13.56
C ILE A 214 -13.60 -2.57 -12.59
N TYR A 215 -12.48 -2.19 -11.96
CA TYR A 215 -12.43 -1.06 -11.01
C TYR A 215 -12.38 0.30 -11.71
N GLY A 216 -12.01 0.36 -12.98
CA GLY A 216 -11.92 1.58 -13.77
C GLY A 216 -11.04 2.64 -13.09
N ARG A 217 -11.57 3.84 -12.86
CA ARG A 217 -10.85 4.95 -12.22
C ARG A 217 -10.35 4.67 -10.79
N TYR A 218 -10.88 3.64 -10.15
CA TYR A 218 -10.51 3.22 -8.78
C TYR A 218 -9.42 2.15 -8.76
N ALA A 219 -8.93 1.75 -9.92
CA ALA A 219 -7.67 1.02 -10.06
C ALA A 219 -6.51 1.96 -10.40
N THR A 220 -5.28 1.50 -10.15
CA THR A 220 -4.06 2.15 -10.62
C THR A 220 -2.93 1.14 -10.70
N VAL A 221 -2.01 1.37 -11.64
CA VAL A 221 -0.72 0.69 -11.72
C VAL A 221 0.34 1.67 -11.25
N VAL A 222 1.24 1.23 -10.39
CA VAL A 222 2.33 2.05 -9.83
C VAL A 222 3.63 1.27 -9.87
N GLY A 223 4.71 1.95 -10.22
CA GLY A 223 6.06 1.41 -10.15
C GLY A 223 6.75 1.70 -8.82
N GLN A 224 8.05 1.39 -8.76
CA GLN A 224 8.86 1.63 -7.56
C GLN A 224 8.96 3.12 -7.23
N ASP A 225 9.12 3.99 -8.25
CA ASP A 225 9.29 5.43 -8.05
C ASP A 225 8.07 6.07 -7.38
N GLU A 226 6.85 5.71 -7.80
CA GLU A 226 5.63 6.21 -7.18
C GLU A 226 5.47 5.69 -5.74
N LEU A 227 5.90 4.46 -5.49
CA LEU A 227 5.87 3.90 -4.13
C LEU A 227 6.79 4.65 -3.18
N ASP A 228 7.92 5.18 -3.68
CA ASP A 228 8.94 5.86 -2.89
C ASP A 228 8.76 7.38 -2.82
N ASP A 229 7.94 7.97 -3.70
CA ASP A 229 7.69 9.41 -3.70
C ASP A 229 7.01 9.86 -2.38
N LYS A 230 7.38 11.08 -1.97
CA LYS A 230 6.72 11.80 -0.86
C LYS A 230 5.30 12.27 -1.22
N PHE A 231 5.04 12.54 -2.50
CA PHE A 231 3.70 12.83 -3.00
C PHE A 231 3.03 11.52 -3.40
N ASN A 232 1.88 11.27 -2.82
CA ASN A 232 1.23 9.97 -2.91
C ASN A 232 -0.28 10.07 -3.23
N ASP A 233 -0.63 11.07 -3.98
CA ASP A 233 -2.01 11.34 -4.43
C ASP A 233 -2.59 10.18 -5.27
N TRP A 234 -1.73 9.36 -5.88
CA TRP A 234 -2.14 8.13 -6.54
C TRP A 234 -2.90 7.14 -5.62
N ARG A 235 -2.74 7.26 -4.28
CA ARG A 235 -3.45 6.42 -3.30
C ARG A 235 -4.89 6.82 -3.07
N SER A 236 -5.22 8.09 -3.40
CA SER A 236 -6.54 8.64 -3.15
C SER A 236 -7.60 7.90 -3.95
N GLN A 237 -8.69 7.51 -3.28
CA GLN A 237 -9.85 6.87 -3.91
C GLN A 237 -9.55 5.55 -4.62
N LYS A 238 -8.47 4.84 -4.26
CA LYS A 238 -8.13 3.57 -4.90
C LYS A 238 -8.65 2.38 -4.11
N GLN A 239 -9.19 1.41 -4.87
CA GLN A 239 -9.69 0.13 -4.36
C GLN A 239 -8.82 -1.05 -4.83
N PHE A 240 -8.21 -0.93 -6.02
CA PHE A 240 -7.32 -1.95 -6.58
C PHE A 240 -6.01 -1.29 -7.06
N VAL A 241 -4.88 -1.87 -6.65
CA VAL A 241 -3.55 -1.34 -6.97
C VAL A 241 -2.67 -2.47 -7.47
N VAL A 242 -2.05 -2.26 -8.62
CA VAL A 242 -1.02 -3.15 -9.16
C VAL A 242 0.32 -2.44 -8.97
N GLY A 243 1.19 -3.01 -8.13
CA GLY A 243 2.59 -2.60 -8.03
C GLY A 243 3.39 -3.37 -9.07
N ASP A 244 3.77 -2.71 -10.15
CA ASP A 244 4.50 -3.33 -11.24
C ASP A 244 6.01 -3.11 -11.10
N GLU A 245 6.79 -4.16 -11.35
CA GLU A 245 8.25 -4.17 -11.20
C GLU A 245 8.75 -3.71 -9.82
N VAL A 246 7.97 -4.00 -8.78
CA VAL A 246 8.36 -3.65 -7.41
C VAL A 246 9.40 -4.63 -6.89
N ALA A 247 10.63 -4.18 -6.75
CA ALA A 247 11.76 -4.94 -6.22
C ALA A 247 12.24 -4.34 -4.90
N THR A 248 11.84 -4.94 -3.79
CA THR A 248 12.20 -4.46 -2.44
C THR A 248 13.35 -5.24 -1.79
N ALA A 249 13.93 -6.22 -2.51
CA ALA A 249 14.93 -7.13 -1.94
C ALA A 249 16.26 -6.45 -1.59
N GLN A 250 16.58 -5.32 -2.21
CA GLN A 250 17.85 -4.59 -2.00
C GLN A 250 17.73 -3.40 -1.05
N GLU A 251 16.50 -2.97 -0.70
CA GLU A 251 16.31 -1.79 0.14
C GLU A 251 16.13 -2.11 1.62
N LEU A 252 16.70 -1.23 2.43
CA LEU A 252 16.68 -1.21 3.89
C LEU A 252 15.24 -1.27 4.44
N GLY A 253 15.09 -1.81 5.65
CA GLY A 253 13.83 -2.11 6.33
C GLY A 253 12.71 -1.05 6.34
N SER A 254 12.94 0.16 5.82
CA SER A 254 11.95 1.22 5.65
C SER A 254 10.87 0.87 4.62
N THR A 255 11.25 0.35 3.46
CA THR A 255 10.31 0.00 2.38
C THR A 255 9.43 -1.19 2.78
N LYS A 256 10.01 -2.20 3.44
CA LYS A 256 9.24 -3.33 3.99
C LYS A 256 8.13 -2.87 4.94
N ASN A 257 8.44 -1.94 5.85
CA ASN A 257 7.45 -1.41 6.80
C ASN A 257 6.39 -0.55 6.11
N ARG A 258 6.77 0.21 5.07
CA ARG A 258 5.80 0.99 4.26
C ARG A 258 4.81 0.08 3.55
N LEU A 259 5.26 -0.98 2.90
CA LEU A 259 4.39 -1.96 2.25
C LEU A 259 3.47 -2.66 3.26
N LYS A 260 4.02 -3.07 4.42
CA LYS A 260 3.21 -3.64 5.50
C LYS A 260 2.09 -2.69 5.94
N ASN A 261 2.41 -1.41 6.13
CA ASN A 261 1.42 -0.40 6.50
C ASN A 261 0.38 -0.19 5.38
N LEU A 262 0.80 -0.17 4.13
CA LEU A 262 -0.09 -0.02 2.98
C LEU A 262 -1.12 -1.16 2.90
N ILE A 263 -0.71 -2.39 3.21
CA ILE A 263 -1.58 -3.56 3.23
C ILE A 263 -2.49 -3.56 4.47
N THR A 264 -1.99 -3.20 5.66
CA THR A 264 -2.70 -3.46 6.92
C THR A 264 -3.28 -2.25 7.63
N SER A 265 -2.83 -1.02 7.30
CA SER A 265 -3.36 0.18 7.94
C SER A 265 -4.82 0.42 7.53
N PRO A 266 -5.72 0.73 8.48
CA PRO A 266 -7.11 1.07 8.16
C PRO A 266 -7.26 2.43 7.48
N THR A 267 -6.27 3.29 7.61
CA THR A 267 -6.26 4.63 7.03
C THR A 267 -4.97 4.91 6.30
N VAL A 268 -5.02 5.82 5.34
CA VAL A 268 -3.87 6.27 4.57
C VAL A 268 -3.82 7.79 4.56
N GLN A 269 -2.62 8.33 4.75
CA GLN A 269 -2.39 9.76 4.60
C GLN A 269 -2.14 10.09 3.12
N ILE A 270 -2.93 10.98 2.57
CA ILE A 270 -2.78 11.51 1.23
C ILE A 270 -2.05 12.86 1.30
N ASN A 271 -0.96 12.96 0.54
CA ASN A 271 -0.13 14.14 0.44
C ASN A 271 -0.07 14.62 -1.02
N PRO A 272 -1.13 15.25 -1.54
CA PRO A 272 -1.17 15.70 -2.92
C PRO A 272 -0.30 16.94 -3.13
N LYS A 273 0.21 17.12 -4.34
CA LYS A 273 0.98 18.31 -4.70
C LYS A 273 0.05 19.53 -4.75
N GLY A 274 0.38 20.56 -3.97
CA GLY A 274 -0.37 21.83 -4.00
C GLY A 274 -1.72 21.85 -3.29
N LEU A 275 -2.08 20.77 -2.59
CA LEU A 275 -3.29 20.69 -1.76
C LEU A 275 -2.94 20.31 -0.32
N PRO A 276 -3.79 20.64 0.65
CA PRO A 276 -3.61 20.21 2.03
C PRO A 276 -3.56 18.68 2.16
N ARG A 277 -2.73 18.21 3.10
CA ARG A 277 -2.72 16.79 3.49
C ARG A 277 -4.05 16.42 4.11
N ARG A 278 -4.50 15.19 3.80
CA ARG A 278 -5.72 14.63 4.38
C ARG A 278 -5.55 13.16 4.67
N GLN A 279 -6.44 12.62 5.49
CA GLN A 279 -6.51 11.21 5.81
C GLN A 279 -7.75 10.61 5.12
N GLU A 280 -7.57 9.46 4.49
CA GLU A 280 -8.67 8.70 3.87
C GLU A 280 -8.71 7.29 4.46
N GLN A 281 -9.88 6.64 4.41
CA GLN A 281 -9.99 5.21 4.68
C GLN A 281 -9.19 4.43 3.63
N ASN A 282 -8.40 3.47 4.08
CA ASN A 282 -7.61 2.65 3.19
C ASN A 282 -8.43 1.47 2.67
N GLN A 283 -8.83 1.54 1.42
CA GLN A 283 -9.61 0.50 0.73
C GLN A 283 -8.79 -0.19 -0.38
N MET A 284 -7.50 0.12 -0.49
CA MET A 284 -6.63 -0.42 -1.53
C MET A 284 -6.34 -1.90 -1.28
N ASN A 285 -6.68 -2.75 -2.22
CA ASN A 285 -6.28 -4.16 -2.30
C ASN A 285 -5.17 -4.28 -3.33
N ILE A 286 -4.05 -4.91 -2.98
CA ILE A 286 -2.79 -4.72 -3.70
C ILE A 286 -2.27 -6.04 -4.23
N VAL A 287 -1.89 -6.04 -5.50
CA VAL A 287 -1.14 -7.10 -6.17
C VAL A 287 0.23 -6.56 -6.55
N PHE A 288 1.28 -7.30 -6.27
CA PHE A 288 2.63 -6.99 -6.71
C PHE A 288 3.05 -7.92 -7.84
N LEU A 289 3.62 -7.34 -8.88
CA LEU A 289 4.18 -8.06 -10.03
C LEU A 289 5.69 -7.84 -10.05
N SER A 290 6.46 -8.88 -10.35
CA SER A 290 7.90 -8.77 -10.44
C SER A 290 8.48 -9.83 -11.35
N ASN A 291 9.57 -9.50 -12.04
CA ASN A 291 10.40 -10.44 -12.78
C ASN A 291 11.60 -10.91 -11.94
N GLU A 292 11.79 -10.34 -10.76
CA GLU A 292 12.88 -10.66 -9.87
C GLU A 292 12.71 -12.02 -9.18
N LEU A 293 13.81 -12.74 -9.03
CA LEU A 293 13.83 -14.00 -8.26
C LEU A 293 13.51 -13.74 -6.78
N ARG A 294 13.86 -12.56 -6.28
CA ARG A 294 13.61 -12.10 -4.90
C ARG A 294 12.86 -10.77 -4.90
N PRO A 295 11.58 -10.76 -5.23
CA PRO A 295 10.82 -9.51 -5.31
C PRO A 295 10.72 -8.81 -3.96
N LEU A 296 10.78 -9.58 -2.86
CA LEU A 296 10.65 -9.01 -1.54
C LEU A 296 11.27 -9.91 -0.46
N LYS A 297 11.72 -9.31 0.66
CA LYS A 297 12.26 -10.03 1.81
C LYS A 297 11.13 -10.42 2.76
N LEU A 298 10.87 -11.74 2.91
CA LEU A 298 9.85 -12.29 3.79
C LEU A 298 10.45 -12.85 5.10
N ASP A 299 9.73 -12.64 6.20
CA ASP A 299 9.97 -13.35 7.45
C ASP A 299 9.08 -14.60 7.52
N ASN A 300 9.52 -15.63 8.23
CA ASN A 300 8.74 -16.86 8.39
C ASN A 300 7.34 -16.60 9.01
N THR A 301 7.24 -15.60 9.87
CA THR A 301 5.99 -15.20 10.53
C THR A 301 5.10 -14.27 9.68
N ASP A 302 5.54 -13.85 8.50
CA ASP A 302 4.77 -12.92 7.68
C ASP A 302 3.65 -13.66 6.93
N ARG A 303 2.41 -13.42 7.36
CA ARG A 303 1.20 -14.07 6.88
C ARG A 303 0.37 -13.20 5.92
N ARG A 304 0.94 -12.08 5.45
CA ARG A 304 0.19 -11.11 4.62
C ARG A 304 0.26 -11.42 3.14
N TYR A 305 1.25 -12.18 2.71
CA TYR A 305 1.53 -12.36 1.29
C TYR A 305 1.19 -13.76 0.82
N LEU A 306 0.35 -13.84 -0.21
CA LEU A 306 0.31 -14.99 -1.09
C LEU A 306 1.41 -14.79 -2.14
N VAL A 307 2.36 -15.70 -2.19
CA VAL A 307 3.48 -15.63 -3.14
C VAL A 307 3.34 -16.73 -4.17
N ILE A 308 3.30 -16.35 -5.43
CA ILE A 308 3.14 -17.26 -6.56
C ILE A 308 4.34 -17.07 -7.50
N TRP A 309 5.13 -18.12 -7.69
CA TRP A 309 6.06 -18.21 -8.80
C TRP A 309 5.27 -18.62 -10.04
N THR A 310 5.35 -17.81 -11.09
CA THR A 310 4.62 -18.07 -12.33
C THR A 310 5.44 -18.97 -13.26
N PRO A 311 4.80 -19.89 -14.01
CA PRO A 311 5.47 -20.68 -15.02
C PRO A 311 6.03 -19.80 -16.14
N SER A 312 6.89 -20.37 -16.98
CA SER A 312 7.38 -19.69 -18.18
C SER A 312 6.25 -19.37 -19.17
N ALA A 313 6.51 -18.41 -20.06
CA ALA A 313 5.49 -17.96 -21.02
C ALA A 313 4.98 -19.11 -21.92
N ARG A 314 3.69 -19.08 -22.20
CA ARG A 314 3.03 -19.95 -23.20
C ARG A 314 3.14 -19.36 -24.61
N GLU A 315 2.55 -20.08 -25.54
CA GLU A 315 2.39 -19.63 -26.93
C GLU A 315 1.58 -18.33 -27.02
N ARG A 316 1.99 -17.45 -27.94
CA ARG A 316 1.40 -16.10 -28.11
C ARG A 316 -0.12 -16.12 -28.29
N GLU A 317 -0.66 -17.15 -28.94
CA GLU A 317 -2.09 -17.25 -29.21
C GLU A 317 -2.92 -17.39 -27.93
N PHE A 318 -2.38 -18.04 -26.90
CA PHE A 318 -3.04 -18.14 -25.60
C PHE A 318 -3.34 -16.75 -25.01
N TYR A 319 -2.36 -15.87 -24.99
CA TYR A 319 -2.52 -14.49 -24.47
C TYR A 319 -3.36 -13.63 -25.42
N ALA A 320 -3.21 -13.80 -26.72
CA ALA A 320 -4.01 -13.10 -27.71
C ALA A 320 -5.51 -13.42 -27.57
N ALA A 321 -5.87 -14.65 -27.24
CA ALA A 321 -7.25 -15.05 -26.99
C ALA A 321 -7.82 -14.32 -25.74
N VAL A 322 -7.04 -14.21 -24.65
CA VAL A 322 -7.45 -13.45 -23.47
C VAL A 322 -7.60 -11.95 -23.81
N GLY A 323 -6.69 -11.38 -24.61
CA GLY A 323 -6.75 -9.99 -25.07
C GLY A 323 -8.02 -9.70 -25.86
N ARG A 324 -8.33 -10.52 -26.87
CA ARG A 324 -9.57 -10.38 -27.65
C ARG A 324 -10.83 -10.51 -26.81
N TRP A 325 -10.83 -11.45 -25.86
CA TRP A 325 -11.94 -11.61 -24.92
C TRP A 325 -12.10 -10.36 -24.04
N ARG A 326 -10.98 -9.79 -23.53
CA ARG A 326 -10.97 -8.54 -22.76
C ARG A 326 -11.60 -7.39 -23.54
N GLU A 327 -11.18 -7.19 -24.81
CA GLU A 327 -11.68 -6.14 -25.70
C GLU A 327 -13.16 -6.36 -26.08
N ALA A 328 -13.62 -7.60 -26.13
CA ALA A 328 -15.01 -7.95 -26.43
C ALA A 328 -15.98 -7.81 -25.23
N GLY A 329 -15.54 -7.18 -24.13
CA GLY A 329 -16.37 -6.94 -22.95
C GLY A 329 -16.20 -7.99 -21.83
N GLY A 330 -15.19 -8.83 -21.92
CA GLY A 330 -14.84 -9.84 -20.92
C GLY A 330 -14.79 -9.34 -19.46
N PRO A 331 -14.26 -8.13 -19.18
CA PRO A 331 -14.25 -7.58 -17.83
C PRO A 331 -15.65 -7.46 -17.20
N ALA A 332 -16.68 -7.10 -17.96
CA ALA A 332 -18.06 -7.02 -17.45
C ALA A 332 -18.64 -8.41 -17.12
N LEU A 333 -18.29 -9.44 -17.91
CA LEU A 333 -18.66 -10.84 -17.64
C LEU A 333 -17.95 -11.37 -16.39
N LEU A 334 -16.64 -11.11 -16.27
CA LEU A 334 -15.86 -11.49 -15.08
C LEU A 334 -16.37 -10.78 -13.83
N HIS A 335 -16.73 -9.51 -13.94
CA HIS A 335 -17.32 -8.76 -12.82
C HIS A 335 -18.58 -9.47 -12.29
N ARG A 336 -19.50 -9.87 -13.18
CA ARG A 336 -20.69 -10.62 -12.77
C ARG A 336 -20.32 -11.96 -12.13
N TYR A 337 -19.42 -12.72 -12.77
CA TYR A 337 -18.94 -13.99 -12.23
C TYR A 337 -18.38 -13.86 -10.81
N LEU A 338 -17.54 -12.85 -10.56
CA LEU A 338 -16.94 -12.60 -9.24
C LEU A 338 -17.97 -12.12 -8.23
N LEU A 339 -18.99 -11.35 -8.63
CA LEU A 339 -20.10 -10.96 -7.74
C LEU A 339 -20.92 -12.15 -7.28
N ASP A 340 -21.08 -13.17 -8.14
CA ASP A 340 -21.87 -14.38 -7.84
C ASP A 340 -21.02 -15.52 -7.25
N TYR A 341 -19.69 -15.35 -7.21
CA TYR A 341 -18.79 -16.40 -6.74
C TYR A 341 -19.00 -16.68 -5.26
N ASP A 342 -19.23 -17.96 -4.91
CA ASP A 342 -19.38 -18.35 -3.51
C ASP A 342 -18.02 -18.37 -2.80
N CYS A 343 -17.82 -17.39 -1.94
CA CYS A 343 -16.62 -17.28 -1.12
C CYS A 343 -16.68 -18.06 0.20
N GLY A 344 -17.82 -18.69 0.55
CA GLY A 344 -18.01 -19.39 1.82
C GLY A 344 -17.63 -18.53 3.02
N ASP A 345 -16.84 -19.08 3.92
CA ASP A 345 -16.36 -18.39 5.15
C ASP A 345 -15.16 -17.45 4.91
N PHE A 346 -14.83 -17.13 3.67
CA PHE A 346 -13.70 -16.26 3.38
C PHE A 346 -13.95 -14.83 3.87
N THR A 347 -12.92 -14.24 4.48
CA THR A 347 -12.95 -12.88 5.04
C THR A 347 -11.66 -12.13 4.69
N PRO A 348 -11.60 -10.81 4.90
CA PRO A 348 -10.36 -10.04 4.74
C PRO A 348 -9.19 -10.55 5.60
N TYR A 349 -9.47 -11.35 6.61
CA TYR A 349 -8.46 -11.93 7.53
C TYR A 349 -8.06 -13.36 7.16
N SER A 350 -8.66 -13.96 6.15
CA SER A 350 -8.33 -15.31 5.67
C SER A 350 -6.87 -15.39 5.27
N HIS A 351 -6.15 -16.36 5.86
CA HIS A 351 -4.72 -16.50 5.63
C HIS A 351 -4.43 -17.05 4.25
N PRO A 352 -3.42 -16.49 3.54
CA PRO A 352 -2.96 -17.05 2.28
C PRO A 352 -2.49 -18.50 2.43
N PRO A 353 -2.78 -19.36 1.45
CA PRO A 353 -2.21 -20.70 1.36
C PRO A 353 -0.68 -20.68 1.34
N LYS A 354 -0.08 -21.75 1.80
CA LYS A 354 1.37 -21.94 1.70
C LYS A 354 1.71 -22.38 0.28
N THR A 355 2.69 -21.72 -0.34
CA THR A 355 3.20 -22.06 -1.67
C THR A 355 4.67 -22.38 -1.63
N ARG A 356 5.16 -23.14 -2.62
CA ARG A 356 6.59 -23.42 -2.80
C ARG A 356 7.40 -22.12 -2.91
N ALA A 357 6.89 -21.15 -3.67
CA ALA A 357 7.55 -19.86 -3.85
C ALA A 357 7.71 -19.09 -2.53
N ARG A 358 6.68 -19.12 -1.68
CA ARG A 358 6.76 -18.49 -0.35
C ARG A 358 7.83 -19.15 0.52
N ALA A 359 7.89 -20.47 0.56
CA ALA A 359 8.91 -21.20 1.31
C ALA A 359 10.31 -20.82 0.80
N LYS A 360 10.53 -20.86 -0.51
CA LYS A 360 11.80 -20.47 -1.15
C LYS A 360 12.20 -19.03 -0.85
N LEU A 361 11.26 -18.07 -0.89
CA LEU A 361 11.56 -16.68 -0.54
C LEU A 361 11.93 -16.49 0.92
N ILE A 362 11.30 -17.23 1.84
CA ILE A 362 11.67 -17.23 3.26
C ILE A 362 13.10 -17.73 3.41
N ASP A 363 13.44 -18.85 2.79
CA ASP A 363 14.79 -19.43 2.84
C ASP A 363 15.84 -18.45 2.31
N MET A 364 15.57 -17.86 1.15
CA MET A 364 16.43 -16.85 0.53
C MET A 364 16.51 -15.53 1.32
N SER A 365 15.58 -15.28 2.23
CA SER A 365 15.50 -14.06 3.05
C SER A 365 16.17 -14.19 4.41
N ARG A 366 16.66 -15.39 4.76
CA ARG A 366 17.37 -15.62 6.00
C ARG A 366 18.64 -14.76 6.07
N SER A 367 18.92 -14.25 7.24
CA SER A 367 20.21 -13.60 7.51
C SER A 367 21.32 -14.66 7.51
N SER A 368 22.57 -14.22 7.30
CA SER A 368 23.73 -15.11 7.40
C SER A 368 23.80 -15.86 8.74
N SER A 369 23.38 -15.22 9.83
CA SER A 369 23.30 -15.84 11.15
C SER A 369 22.27 -16.97 11.23
N GLU A 370 21.11 -16.76 10.60
CA GLU A 370 20.02 -17.74 10.55
C GLU A 370 20.39 -18.92 9.64
N GLN A 371 21.02 -18.62 8.49
CA GLN A 371 21.50 -19.66 7.58
C GLN A 371 22.60 -20.51 8.25
N PHE A 372 23.57 -19.85 8.89
CA PHE A 372 24.62 -20.57 9.64
C PHE A 372 24.04 -21.51 10.70
N LEU A 373 23.04 -21.08 11.48
CA LEU A 373 22.43 -21.92 12.50
C LEU A 373 21.83 -23.21 11.91
N LEU A 374 21.13 -23.08 10.76
CA LEU A 374 20.52 -24.25 10.11
C LEU A 374 21.57 -25.16 9.54
N ASP A 375 22.50 -24.65 8.73
CA ASP A 375 23.61 -25.45 8.18
C ASP A 375 24.41 -26.10 9.28
N TRP A 376 24.61 -25.40 10.42
CA TRP A 376 25.30 -25.94 11.57
C TRP A 376 24.51 -27.06 12.29
N SER A 377 23.18 -26.88 12.43
CA SER A 377 22.34 -27.92 13.07
C SER A 377 22.13 -29.15 12.19
N GLU A 378 22.23 -29.01 10.88
CA GLU A 378 22.12 -30.09 9.88
C GLU A 378 23.45 -30.78 9.60
N GLY A 379 24.57 -30.24 10.17
CA GLY A 379 25.91 -30.80 9.97
C GLY A 379 26.57 -30.39 8.65
N GLU A 380 26.00 -29.40 7.93
CA GLU A 380 26.48 -28.89 6.65
C GLU A 380 27.66 -27.90 6.81
N THR A 381 28.09 -27.62 8.05
CA THR A 381 29.25 -26.79 8.34
C THR A 381 30.45 -27.61 8.75
N SER A 382 31.66 -27.06 8.60
CA SER A 382 32.88 -27.68 9.13
C SER A 382 33.00 -27.64 10.66
N TYR A 383 32.06 -26.96 11.35
CA TYR A 383 32.07 -26.76 12.80
C TYR A 383 31.24 -27.80 13.53
N PRO A 384 31.69 -28.24 14.74
CA PRO A 384 31.01 -29.34 15.46
C PRO A 384 29.65 -28.88 16.01
N TRP A 385 28.59 -29.66 15.79
CA TRP A 385 27.29 -29.47 16.44
C TRP A 385 27.34 -29.92 17.88
N CYS A 386 27.94 -29.09 18.72
CA CYS A 386 28.11 -29.37 20.16
C CYS A 386 28.14 -28.05 20.95
N PRO A 387 27.95 -28.09 22.28
CA PRO A 387 28.08 -26.92 23.14
C PRO A 387 29.38 -26.17 22.93
N GLY A 388 29.28 -24.83 22.93
CA GLY A 388 30.40 -23.92 22.80
C GLY A 388 30.16 -22.59 23.47
N THR A 389 31.21 -21.85 23.75
CA THR A 389 31.06 -20.46 24.21
C THR A 389 30.48 -19.60 23.09
N LYS A 390 29.79 -18.52 23.46
CA LYS A 390 29.27 -17.54 22.44
C LYS A 390 30.39 -17.06 21.53
N ALA A 391 31.58 -16.83 22.07
CA ALA A 391 32.73 -16.37 21.30
C ALA A 391 33.20 -17.42 20.27
N GLN A 392 33.25 -18.72 20.67
CA GLN A 392 33.62 -19.79 19.77
C GLN A 392 32.62 -20.02 18.65
N ILE A 393 31.33 -20.07 18.98
CA ILE A 393 30.26 -20.22 17.99
C ILE A 393 30.23 -19.01 17.03
N PHE A 394 30.44 -17.82 17.56
CA PHE A 394 30.53 -16.60 16.73
C PHE A 394 31.77 -16.59 15.83
N ALA A 395 32.90 -17.10 16.32
CA ALA A 395 34.12 -17.29 15.52
C ALA A 395 33.86 -18.29 14.37
N GLY A 396 33.18 -19.42 14.67
CA GLY A 396 32.72 -20.38 13.66
C GLY A 396 31.81 -19.75 12.63
N TYR A 397 30.81 -18.95 13.06
CA TYR A 397 29.97 -18.21 12.17
C TYR A 397 30.75 -17.27 11.22
N ARG A 398 31.72 -16.52 11.74
CA ARG A 398 32.58 -15.67 10.91
C ARG A 398 33.39 -16.44 9.89
N GLY A 399 33.98 -17.59 10.32
CA GLY A 399 34.72 -18.50 9.42
C GLY A 399 33.81 -19.06 8.32
N TRP A 400 32.61 -19.49 8.68
CA TRP A 400 31.60 -19.94 7.71
C TRP A 400 31.20 -18.82 6.75
N CYS A 401 30.97 -17.59 7.24
CA CYS A 401 30.67 -16.45 6.37
C CYS A 401 31.80 -16.19 5.34
N THR A 402 33.05 -16.34 5.75
CA THR A 402 34.20 -16.16 4.87
C THR A 402 34.25 -17.26 3.80
N SER A 403 34.06 -18.53 4.21
CA SER A 403 34.11 -19.69 3.30
C SER A 403 32.94 -19.71 2.30
N THR A 404 31.77 -19.21 2.69
CA THR A 404 30.56 -19.15 1.85
C THR A 404 30.36 -17.82 1.13
N GLY A 405 31.29 -16.86 1.29
CA GLY A 405 31.22 -15.57 0.60
C GLY A 405 30.07 -14.66 1.02
N GLN A 406 29.65 -14.75 2.30
CA GLN A 406 28.57 -13.90 2.80
C GLN A 406 28.98 -12.42 2.84
N ARG A 407 28.20 -11.56 2.17
CA ARG A 407 28.48 -10.11 2.10
C ARG A 407 28.18 -9.36 3.39
N PHE A 408 27.18 -9.80 4.15
CA PHE A 408 26.72 -9.15 5.37
C PHE A 408 26.95 -10.06 6.56
N VAL A 409 28.00 -9.78 7.30
CA VAL A 409 28.36 -10.50 8.53
C VAL A 409 27.81 -9.73 9.72
N ALA A 410 26.96 -10.36 10.52
CA ALA A 410 26.38 -9.74 11.71
C ALA A 410 27.45 -9.52 12.79
N ASP A 411 27.27 -8.49 13.63
CA ASP A 411 28.00 -8.37 14.90
C ASP A 411 27.50 -9.41 15.92
N LEU A 412 28.25 -9.60 16.99
CA LEU A 412 27.96 -10.60 18.04
C LEU A 412 26.56 -10.45 18.64
N ASN A 413 26.11 -9.22 18.88
CA ASN A 413 24.81 -8.97 19.51
C ASN A 413 23.66 -9.29 18.54
N THR A 414 23.80 -8.87 17.29
CA THR A 414 22.85 -9.17 16.22
C THR A 414 22.81 -10.66 15.93
N PHE A 415 23.98 -11.33 15.81
CA PHE A 415 24.09 -12.77 15.66
C PHE A 415 23.36 -13.50 16.80
N THR A 416 23.69 -13.16 18.06
CA THR A 416 23.07 -13.79 19.25
C THR A 416 21.55 -13.71 19.20
N ARG A 417 21.02 -12.53 18.94
CA ARG A 417 19.57 -12.29 18.89
C ARG A 417 18.87 -13.06 17.77
N GLN A 418 19.49 -13.12 16.57
CA GLN A 418 18.93 -13.82 15.41
C GLN A 418 18.93 -15.33 15.62
N VAL A 419 20.05 -15.88 16.13
CA VAL A 419 20.22 -17.32 16.39
C VAL A 419 19.25 -17.79 17.48
N LEU A 420 19.10 -17.07 18.59
CA LEU A 420 18.17 -17.45 19.66
C LEU A 420 16.72 -17.44 19.17
N ARG A 421 16.33 -16.42 18.43
CA ARG A 421 14.98 -16.31 17.88
C ARG A 421 14.67 -17.45 16.89
N LEU A 422 15.60 -17.79 16.02
CA LEU A 422 15.41 -18.86 15.05
C LEU A 422 15.40 -20.24 15.73
N ALA A 423 16.27 -20.47 16.70
CA ALA A 423 16.29 -21.70 17.46
C ALA A 423 14.95 -21.96 18.16
N GLU A 424 14.39 -20.95 18.82
CA GLU A 424 13.06 -21.01 19.43
C GLU A 424 11.96 -21.33 18.40
N SER A 425 11.96 -20.65 17.25
CA SER A 425 10.93 -20.86 16.22
C SER A 425 11.00 -22.23 15.53
N ASN A 426 12.18 -22.86 15.49
CA ASN A 426 12.39 -24.17 14.89
C ASN A 426 12.45 -25.30 15.92
N GLY A 427 12.21 -25.01 17.20
CA GLY A 427 12.27 -26.02 18.26
C GLY A 427 13.67 -26.63 18.49
N LEU A 428 14.74 -25.90 18.09
CA LEU A 428 16.11 -26.35 18.35
C LEU A 428 16.43 -26.19 19.83
N PRO A 429 17.13 -27.16 20.45
CA PRO A 429 17.40 -27.22 21.89
C PRO A 429 18.52 -26.25 22.33
N LEU A 430 18.45 -24.99 21.87
CA LEU A 430 19.45 -23.99 22.18
C LEU A 430 19.12 -23.26 23.49
N ARG A 431 19.95 -23.47 24.51
CA ARG A 431 19.80 -22.87 25.83
C ARG A 431 21.14 -22.41 26.40
N GLU A 432 21.12 -21.38 27.22
CA GLU A 432 22.31 -20.93 27.93
C GLU A 432 22.59 -21.85 29.15
N TRP A 433 23.84 -22.17 29.32
CA TRP A 433 24.37 -22.86 30.49
C TRP A 433 25.54 -22.07 31.12
N ARG A 434 25.59 -22.04 32.43
CA ARG A 434 26.69 -21.46 33.20
C ARG A 434 27.15 -22.43 34.26
N GLY A 435 28.44 -22.74 34.29
CA GLY A 435 29.04 -23.66 35.25
C GLY A 435 30.56 -23.56 35.28
N ASP A 436 31.19 -24.36 36.14
CA ASP A 436 32.62 -24.43 36.25
C ASP A 436 33.20 -25.46 35.28
N VAL A 437 34.26 -25.04 34.55
CA VAL A 437 35.06 -25.89 33.68
C VAL A 437 36.54 -25.59 33.97
N ARG A 438 37.27 -26.57 34.50
CA ARG A 438 38.69 -26.43 34.88
C ARG A 438 38.98 -25.27 35.86
N GLY A 439 38.11 -25.05 36.85
CA GLY A 439 38.28 -23.99 37.84
C GLY A 439 37.94 -22.59 37.33
N LYS A 440 37.31 -22.48 36.15
CA LYS A 440 36.84 -21.21 35.61
C LYS A 440 35.35 -21.26 35.28
N THR A 441 34.61 -20.24 35.66
CA THR A 441 33.20 -20.13 35.28
C THR A 441 33.08 -19.85 33.78
N VAL A 442 32.39 -20.75 33.04
CA VAL A 442 32.15 -20.65 31.59
C VAL A 442 30.68 -20.51 31.33
N ARG A 443 30.34 -19.70 30.32
CA ARG A 443 28.99 -19.61 29.76
C ARG A 443 28.99 -20.17 28.35
N CYS A 444 28.18 -21.22 28.14
CA CYS A 444 28.06 -21.90 26.86
C CYS A 444 26.62 -21.96 26.38
N TRP A 445 26.44 -22.09 25.09
CA TRP A 445 25.18 -22.52 24.50
C TRP A 445 25.16 -24.05 24.40
N ILE A 446 24.11 -24.66 24.93
CA ILE A 446 23.80 -26.06 24.78
C ILE A 446 22.90 -26.20 23.55
N VAL A 447 23.29 -27.02 22.59
CA VAL A 447 22.60 -27.20 21.30
C VAL A 447 22.10 -28.63 21.06
N LYS A 448 22.45 -29.55 21.94
CA LYS A 448 21.97 -30.95 21.95
C LYS A 448 21.95 -31.50 23.36
N GLU A 449 21.41 -32.68 23.54
CA GLU A 449 21.40 -33.35 24.83
C GLU A 449 22.76 -33.94 25.18
N LYS A 450 23.02 -34.03 26.49
CA LYS A 450 24.24 -34.58 27.07
C LYS A 450 24.25 -36.11 26.95
N PRO A 451 25.37 -36.73 26.54
CA PRO A 451 25.54 -38.19 26.61
C PRO A 451 25.39 -38.68 28.04
N GLU A 452 24.72 -39.82 28.23
CA GLU A 452 24.42 -40.36 29.56
C GLU A 452 25.67 -40.68 30.40
N HIS A 453 26.76 -41.10 29.75
CA HIS A 453 28.00 -41.54 30.39
C HIS A 453 28.94 -40.41 30.83
N LEU A 454 28.63 -39.16 30.55
CA LEU A 454 29.46 -37.99 30.91
C LEU A 454 28.76 -37.11 31.95
N THR A 455 29.54 -36.47 32.80
CA THR A 455 29.04 -35.37 33.61
C THR A 455 28.83 -34.14 32.74
N GLN A 456 28.05 -33.17 33.20
CA GLN A 456 27.79 -31.94 32.44
C GLN A 456 29.09 -31.16 32.19
N SER A 457 29.97 -31.08 33.18
CA SER A 457 31.25 -30.36 33.08
C SER A 457 32.24 -31.05 32.12
N GLU A 458 32.40 -32.37 32.22
CA GLU A 458 33.26 -33.14 31.31
C GLU A 458 32.79 -33.00 29.85
N TRP A 459 31.48 -33.11 29.62
CA TRP A 459 30.95 -32.97 28.29
C TRP A 459 31.20 -31.57 27.71
N ILE A 460 30.94 -30.51 28.47
CA ILE A 460 31.19 -29.10 28.03
C ILE A 460 32.68 -28.89 27.76
N GLU A 461 33.55 -29.44 28.65
CA GLU A 461 35.01 -29.36 28.47
C GLU A 461 35.46 -29.95 27.13
N ASN A 462 35.02 -31.20 26.84
CA ASN A 462 35.32 -31.88 25.59
C ASN A 462 34.85 -31.06 24.36
N CYS A 463 33.62 -30.52 24.41
CA CYS A 463 33.06 -29.71 23.35
C CYS A 463 33.82 -28.37 23.15
N VAL A 464 34.19 -27.69 24.24
CA VAL A 464 34.99 -26.46 24.18
C VAL A 464 36.37 -26.70 23.56
N ASP A 465 37.01 -27.84 23.87
CA ASP A 465 38.28 -28.18 23.26
C ASP A 465 38.14 -28.59 21.78
N GLU A 466 37.06 -29.27 21.41
CA GLU A 466 36.73 -29.54 20.01
C GLU A 466 36.59 -28.24 19.18
N TRP A 467 35.86 -27.26 19.71
CA TRP A 467 35.75 -25.94 19.11
C TRP A 467 37.08 -25.20 18.97
N LYS A 468 37.96 -25.30 20.01
CA LYS A 468 39.29 -24.68 19.94
C LYS A 468 40.16 -25.31 18.85
N ASN A 469 40.12 -26.63 18.72
CA ASN A 469 40.92 -27.33 17.72
C ASN A 469 40.46 -26.96 16.31
N LYS A 470 39.16 -26.85 16.10
CA LYS A 470 38.60 -26.53 14.79
C LYS A 470 38.86 -25.06 14.38
N THR A 471 38.63 -24.10 15.28
CA THR A 471 38.84 -22.68 14.99
C THR A 471 40.33 -22.33 14.79
N LYS A 472 41.26 -23.13 15.35
CA LYS A 472 42.68 -22.97 15.06
C LYS A 472 43.07 -23.44 13.65
N GLN A 473 42.43 -24.51 13.15
CA GLN A 473 42.69 -25.02 11.80
C GLN A 473 42.26 -24.04 10.70
N ASP A 474 41.23 -23.26 10.94
CA ASP A 474 40.69 -22.30 9.97
C ASP A 474 41.39 -20.92 9.97
N GLY A 475 42.62 -20.83 10.58
CA GLY A 475 43.49 -19.63 10.49
C GLY A 475 43.08 -18.46 11.39
N GLY A 476 42.23 -18.68 12.36
CA GLY A 476 41.80 -17.67 13.34
C GLY A 476 42.78 -17.49 14.49
N SER A 477 43.85 -16.73 14.29
CA SER A 477 44.67 -16.19 15.40
C SER A 477 43.91 -15.05 16.06
N HIS A 478 43.03 -15.39 17.00
CA HIS A 478 42.58 -14.45 18.01
C HIS A 478 42.46 -15.19 19.34
N ASP A 479 43.47 -14.95 20.19
CA ASP A 479 43.37 -15.16 21.64
C ASP A 479 42.22 -14.29 22.16
N ALA A 480 41.01 -14.86 22.26
CA ALA A 480 39.94 -14.27 23.05
C ALA A 480 40.26 -14.60 24.52
N PRO A 481 40.46 -13.65 25.42
CA PRO A 481 40.63 -13.89 26.82
C PRO A 481 39.38 -14.59 27.38
N PHE A 482 39.63 -15.58 28.22
CA PHE A 482 38.60 -16.34 28.96
C PHE A 482 37.77 -15.47 29.90
#